data_25c8a2b3c49ab2f1c0f289309c77c699
#
_entry.id   25c8a2b3c49ab2f1c0f289309c77c699
#
_cell.length_a   1.000
_cell.length_b   1.000
_cell.length_c   1.000
_cell.angle_alpha   90.00
_cell.angle_beta   90.00
_cell.angle_gamma   90.00
#
_symmetry.space_group_name_H-M   'P 1'
#
loop_
_entity.id
_entity.type
_entity.pdbx_description
1 polymer ?
#
loop_
_entity_poly.entity_id
_entity_poly.type
_entity_poly.pdbx_seq_one_letter_code
_entity_poly.pdbx_strand_id
1 'polypeptide(L)'
;AKKRNCNMAVLTEKQIKYGFDYYHKDDARPKSVVEVSEYDGEDKLIINCTQLDEGYSAKDKKRIWLEWCDFLVNNPDAFTELMFCTRMPQDLFDAVCAQRKLKKLYIKWGVYPDISKLEKLQELKYLHIGSGRSVSSLEPISKLENLVALSIENFQQIDDYTPLANLKHLESLALEGDFAAPKILKVQSLRFLRHMKQLRFFSFLTAKVM
;
A
#
# COMPACT_ATOMS: atom_id res chain seq x y z
N ALA A 1 6.41 -23.05 39.56
CA ALA A 1 5.69 -22.64 38.34
C ALA A 1 5.92 -21.13 38.11
N LYS A 2 6.80 -20.74 37.15
CA LYS A 2 6.98 -19.34 36.75
C LYS A 2 5.71 -18.88 36.02
N LYS A 3 4.94 -17.97 36.66
CA LYS A 3 3.87 -17.23 35.97
C LYS A 3 4.52 -16.47 34.81
N ARG A 4 4.24 -16.89 33.59
CA ARG A 4 4.50 -16.07 32.41
C ARG A 4 3.57 -14.85 32.50
N ASN A 5 4.10 -13.71 32.93
CA ASN A 5 3.40 -12.44 32.74
C ASN A 5 3.30 -12.23 31.23
N CYS A 6 2.16 -12.59 30.67
CA CYS A 6 1.76 -12.17 29.34
C CYS A 6 1.39 -10.69 29.49
N ASN A 7 2.34 -9.79 29.28
CA ASN A 7 2.03 -8.38 29.07
C ASN A 7 1.22 -8.28 27.77
N MET A 8 -0.11 -8.43 27.89
CA MET A 8 -0.99 -8.06 26.81
C MET A 8 -0.81 -6.56 26.59
N ALA A 9 -0.30 -6.19 25.43
CA ALA A 9 -0.18 -4.79 25.06
C ALA A 9 -1.59 -4.20 25.03
N VAL A 10 -1.80 -3.16 25.83
CA VAL A 10 -3.09 -2.47 25.91
C VAL A 10 -3.30 -1.72 24.60
N LEU A 11 -4.44 -1.97 23.94
CA LEU A 11 -4.84 -1.23 22.75
C LEU A 11 -5.18 0.21 23.12
N THR A 12 -4.84 1.16 22.26
CA THR A 12 -5.26 2.55 22.39
C THR A 12 -6.77 2.70 22.14
N GLU A 13 -7.38 3.79 22.60
CA GLU A 13 -8.81 4.07 22.34
C GLU A 13 -9.12 4.08 20.85
N LYS A 14 -8.24 4.64 20.02
CA LYS A 14 -8.36 4.66 18.56
C LYS A 14 -8.33 3.24 17.99
N GLN A 15 -7.44 2.38 18.45
CA GLN A 15 -7.35 0.97 18.05
C GLN A 15 -8.60 0.17 18.46
N ILE A 16 -9.15 0.43 19.65
CA ILE A 16 -10.40 -0.21 20.11
C ILE A 16 -11.58 0.23 19.23
N LYS A 17 -11.68 1.53 18.94
CA LYS A 17 -12.79 2.11 18.17
C LYS A 17 -12.82 1.66 16.71
N TYR A 18 -11.65 1.61 16.04
CA TYR A 18 -11.58 1.41 14.60
C TYR A 18 -10.95 0.08 14.16
N GLY A 19 -10.40 -0.70 15.09
CA GLY A 19 -9.83 -2.03 14.79
C GLY A 19 -8.70 -1.95 13.78
N PHE A 20 -8.74 -2.82 12.78
CA PHE A 20 -7.72 -2.94 11.73
C PHE A 20 -7.40 -1.60 11.03
N ASP A 21 -8.43 -0.78 10.79
CA ASP A 21 -8.32 0.44 10.00
C ASP A 21 -7.95 1.68 10.84
N TYR A 22 -7.63 1.51 12.12
CA TYR A 22 -7.44 2.62 13.06
C TYR A 22 -6.47 3.69 12.56
N TYR A 23 -5.48 3.31 11.74
CA TYR A 23 -4.42 4.22 11.31
C TYR A 23 -4.91 5.34 10.40
N HIS A 24 -5.94 5.09 9.58
CA HIS A 24 -6.44 6.04 8.57
C HIS A 24 -7.94 6.34 8.64
N LYS A 25 -8.68 5.73 9.56
CA LYS A 25 -10.15 5.81 9.59
C LYS A 25 -10.73 7.20 9.85
N ASP A 26 -10.00 8.03 10.59
CA ASP A 26 -10.45 9.41 10.92
C ASP A 26 -10.00 10.44 9.88
N ASP A 27 -9.24 10.04 8.88
CA ASP A 27 -8.68 10.98 7.92
C ASP A 27 -9.78 11.48 6.97
N ALA A 28 -9.80 12.78 6.73
CA ALA A 28 -10.62 13.36 5.68
C ALA A 28 -10.17 12.80 4.32
N ARG A 29 -11.13 12.49 3.45
CA ARG A 29 -10.82 12.01 2.11
C ARG A 29 -10.11 13.13 1.33
N PRO A 30 -8.93 12.87 0.74
CA PRO A 30 -8.23 13.87 -0.07
C PRO A 30 -9.04 14.32 -1.30
N LYS A 31 -8.70 15.49 -1.83
CA LYS A 31 -9.22 15.99 -3.11
C LYS A 31 -8.87 15.00 -4.22
N SER A 32 -9.82 14.78 -5.11
CA SER A 32 -9.64 13.92 -6.29
C SER A 32 -9.37 14.78 -7.51
N VAL A 33 -8.33 14.46 -8.27
CA VAL A 33 -7.90 15.17 -9.46
C VAL A 33 -7.64 14.20 -10.61
N VAL A 34 -7.74 14.71 -11.84
CA VAL A 34 -7.41 13.99 -13.08
C VAL A 34 -6.16 14.59 -13.70
N GLU A 35 -6.13 15.90 -13.90
CA GLU A 35 -5.04 16.63 -14.55
C GLU A 35 -4.13 17.33 -13.54
N VAL A 36 -2.86 17.49 -13.88
CA VAL A 36 -1.90 18.23 -13.06
C VAL A 36 -2.34 19.68 -12.84
N SER A 37 -3.04 20.26 -13.81
CA SER A 37 -3.60 21.63 -13.72
C SER A 37 -4.63 21.82 -12.60
N GLU A 38 -5.20 20.76 -12.07
CA GLU A 38 -6.14 20.77 -10.94
C GLU A 38 -5.44 20.77 -9.57
N TYR A 39 -4.11 20.63 -9.56
CA TYR A 39 -3.31 20.64 -8.34
C TYR A 39 -3.08 22.08 -7.85
N ASP A 40 -3.44 22.34 -6.59
CA ASP A 40 -3.37 23.65 -5.95
C ASP A 40 -2.37 23.70 -4.77
N GLY A 41 -1.45 22.71 -4.68
CA GLY A 41 -0.45 22.66 -3.62
C GLY A 41 -0.82 21.80 -2.42
N GLU A 42 -1.90 21.00 -2.49
CA GLU A 42 -2.26 20.06 -1.44
C GLU A 42 -1.21 18.95 -1.30
N ASP A 43 -0.88 18.58 -0.06
CA ASP A 43 0.06 17.49 0.22
C ASP A 43 -0.59 16.09 0.22
N LYS A 44 -1.91 16.03 0.01
CA LYS A 44 -2.73 14.81 -0.03
C LYS A 44 -3.65 14.84 -1.23
N LEU A 45 -3.54 13.84 -2.10
CA LEU A 45 -4.37 13.74 -3.31
C LEU A 45 -4.85 12.32 -3.59
N ILE A 46 -5.99 12.25 -4.27
CA ILE A 46 -6.43 11.10 -5.05
C ILE A 46 -6.17 11.43 -6.52
N ILE A 47 -5.27 10.70 -7.17
CA ILE A 47 -4.93 10.91 -8.58
C ILE A 47 -5.58 9.81 -9.42
N ASN A 48 -6.48 10.21 -10.31
CA ASN A 48 -7.23 9.32 -11.22
C ASN A 48 -6.84 9.60 -12.69
N CYS A 49 -5.55 9.57 -13.01
CA CYS A 49 -5.00 9.96 -14.31
C CYS A 49 -5.01 8.84 -15.37
N THR A 50 -5.55 7.67 -15.03
CA THR A 50 -5.67 6.52 -15.94
C THR A 50 -7.12 6.06 -16.02
N GLN A 51 -7.49 5.26 -17.03
CA GLN A 51 -8.87 4.79 -17.25
C GLN A 51 -9.90 5.94 -17.37
N LEU A 52 -9.49 7.03 -18.01
CA LEU A 52 -10.37 8.16 -18.27
C LEU A 52 -11.49 7.76 -19.23
N ASP A 53 -12.65 8.38 -19.07
CA ASP A 53 -13.85 8.11 -19.87
C ASP A 53 -13.68 8.50 -21.36
N GLU A 54 -14.76 8.36 -22.13
CA GLU A 54 -14.76 8.64 -23.57
C GLU A 54 -14.66 10.13 -23.91
N GLY A 55 -14.85 11.03 -22.94
CA GLY A 55 -14.67 12.46 -23.13
C GLY A 55 -13.21 12.89 -23.38
N TYR A 56 -12.25 12.00 -23.05
CA TYR A 56 -10.83 12.23 -23.28
C TYR A 56 -10.35 11.51 -24.54
N SER A 57 -9.68 12.24 -25.46
CA SER A 57 -9.02 11.59 -26.59
C SER A 57 -7.89 10.65 -26.15
N ALA A 58 -7.50 9.69 -26.99
CA ALA A 58 -6.35 8.82 -26.71
C ALA A 58 -5.06 9.61 -26.47
N LYS A 59 -4.91 10.76 -27.17
CA LYS A 59 -3.77 11.67 -27.00
C LYS A 59 -3.79 12.34 -25.61
N ASP A 60 -4.97 12.81 -25.17
CA ASP A 60 -5.11 13.43 -23.84
C ASP A 60 -4.90 12.43 -22.73
N LYS A 61 -5.45 11.23 -22.83
CA LYS A 61 -5.24 10.15 -21.84
C LYS A 61 -3.75 9.85 -21.64
N LYS A 62 -2.98 9.80 -22.74
CA LYS A 62 -1.53 9.59 -22.66
C LYS A 62 -0.80 10.81 -22.09
N ARG A 63 -1.17 12.04 -22.52
CA ARG A 63 -0.59 13.29 -22.02
C ARG A 63 -0.77 13.42 -20.51
N ILE A 64 -2.00 13.29 -20.01
CA ILE A 64 -2.35 13.45 -18.59
C ILE A 64 -1.52 12.51 -17.73
N TRP A 65 -1.44 11.24 -18.09
CA TRP A 65 -0.65 10.27 -17.37
C TRP A 65 0.85 10.62 -17.35
N LEU A 66 1.43 10.98 -18.50
CA LEU A 66 2.85 11.35 -18.58
C LEU A 66 3.16 12.64 -17.80
N GLU A 67 2.27 13.63 -17.84
CA GLU A 67 2.39 14.87 -17.06
C GLU A 67 2.45 14.56 -15.55
N TRP A 68 1.62 13.62 -15.05
CA TRP A 68 1.71 13.19 -13.67
C TRP A 68 3.01 12.46 -13.35
N CYS A 69 3.51 11.62 -14.25
CA CYS A 69 4.81 10.99 -14.05
C CYS A 69 5.94 12.02 -13.92
N ASP A 70 5.96 12.99 -14.84
CA ASP A 70 6.94 14.09 -14.84
C ASP A 70 6.81 14.96 -13.59
N PHE A 71 5.58 15.32 -13.22
CA PHE A 71 5.32 16.14 -12.04
C PHE A 71 5.83 15.46 -10.76
N LEU A 72 5.51 14.18 -10.55
CA LEU A 72 5.91 13.41 -9.37
C LEU A 72 7.44 13.30 -9.25
N VAL A 73 8.13 13.08 -10.35
CA VAL A 73 9.60 12.98 -10.37
C VAL A 73 10.27 14.32 -10.10
N ASN A 74 9.74 15.40 -10.69
CA ASN A 74 10.32 16.74 -10.56
C ASN A 74 9.96 17.44 -9.23
N ASN A 75 8.94 16.94 -8.51
CA ASN A 75 8.50 17.49 -7.22
C ASN A 75 8.54 16.42 -6.12
N PRO A 76 9.71 15.89 -5.75
CA PRO A 76 9.84 14.70 -4.90
C PRO A 76 9.40 14.89 -3.44
N ASP A 77 9.10 16.10 -3.02
CA ASP A 77 8.68 16.45 -1.67
C ASP A 77 7.24 17.00 -1.62
N ALA A 78 6.48 16.87 -2.71
CA ALA A 78 5.16 17.49 -2.82
C ALA A 78 4.11 16.79 -1.92
N PHE A 79 4.18 15.45 -1.77
CA PHE A 79 3.09 14.71 -1.18
C PHE A 79 3.48 13.96 0.09
N THR A 80 2.54 13.96 1.04
CA THR A 80 2.56 13.10 2.25
C THR A 80 1.57 11.94 2.15
N GLU A 81 0.52 12.06 1.30
CA GLU A 81 -0.47 11.02 1.07
C GLU A 81 -0.90 10.99 -0.39
N LEU A 82 -0.84 9.82 -1.01
CA LEU A 82 -1.32 9.58 -2.36
C LEU A 82 -2.23 8.36 -2.42
N MET A 83 -3.34 8.50 -3.15
CA MET A 83 -4.27 7.43 -3.46
C MET A 83 -4.49 7.32 -4.97
N PHE A 84 -4.48 6.09 -5.47
CA PHE A 84 -4.74 5.76 -6.87
C PHE A 84 -5.90 4.78 -6.94
N CYS A 85 -7.07 5.25 -7.38
CA CYS A 85 -8.27 4.43 -7.50
C CYS A 85 -8.47 3.83 -8.90
N THR A 86 -7.68 4.27 -9.88
CA THR A 86 -7.64 3.77 -11.24
C THR A 86 -6.41 2.89 -11.47
N ARG A 87 -6.30 2.25 -12.63
CA ARG A 87 -5.21 1.31 -12.94
C ARG A 87 -3.84 1.97 -12.83
N MET A 88 -2.95 1.40 -12.01
CA MET A 88 -1.56 1.82 -11.85
C MET A 88 -0.67 1.09 -12.88
N PRO A 89 -0.08 1.77 -13.88
CA PRO A 89 0.97 1.19 -14.70
C PRO A 89 2.34 1.35 -14.07
N GLN A 90 3.36 0.61 -14.56
CA GLN A 90 4.69 0.55 -13.97
C GLN A 90 5.39 1.91 -13.87
N ASP A 91 5.35 2.71 -14.93
CA ASP A 91 6.02 4.01 -14.97
C ASP A 91 5.41 5.03 -14.00
N LEU A 92 4.08 5.03 -13.82
CA LEU A 92 3.43 5.85 -12.80
C LEU A 92 3.80 5.36 -11.39
N PHE A 93 3.84 4.04 -11.17
CA PHE A 93 4.31 3.44 -9.92
C PHE A 93 5.74 3.90 -9.60
N ASP A 94 6.62 3.85 -10.60
CA ASP A 94 8.01 4.28 -10.49
C ASP A 94 8.13 5.76 -10.15
N ALA A 95 7.29 6.61 -10.76
CA ALA A 95 7.25 8.04 -10.48
C ALA A 95 6.76 8.35 -9.06
N VAL A 96 5.75 7.63 -8.57
CA VAL A 96 5.28 7.74 -7.18
C VAL A 96 6.40 7.43 -6.19
N CYS A 97 7.24 6.45 -6.49
CA CYS A 97 8.37 6.09 -5.63
C CYS A 97 9.48 7.16 -5.56
N ALA A 98 9.37 8.27 -6.29
CA ALA A 98 10.24 9.43 -6.12
C ALA A 98 9.82 10.35 -4.94
N GLN A 99 8.63 10.15 -4.35
CA GLN A 99 8.06 11.01 -3.32
C GLN A 99 8.69 10.74 -1.94
N ARG A 100 9.67 11.53 -1.54
CA ARG A 100 10.49 11.29 -0.33
C ARG A 100 9.75 11.46 1.00
N LYS A 101 8.70 12.32 1.02
CA LYS A 101 7.90 12.62 2.22
C LYS A 101 6.63 11.77 2.35
N LEU A 102 6.44 10.80 1.45
CA LEU A 102 5.22 10.01 1.40
C LEU A 102 5.10 9.14 2.66
N LYS A 103 4.00 9.34 3.40
CA LYS A 103 3.65 8.59 4.61
C LYS A 103 2.52 7.59 4.38
N LYS A 104 1.65 7.87 3.40
CA LYS A 104 0.53 6.99 3.05
C LYS A 104 0.45 6.80 1.55
N LEU A 105 0.42 5.55 1.11
CA LEU A 105 0.22 5.16 -0.28
C LEU A 105 -0.88 4.11 -0.38
N TYR A 106 -1.90 4.43 -1.17
CA TYR A 106 -2.97 3.51 -1.53
C TYR A 106 -3.01 3.30 -3.04
N ILE A 107 -2.83 2.07 -3.49
CA ILE A 107 -2.95 1.65 -4.88
C ILE A 107 -4.04 0.59 -4.95
N LYS A 108 -5.19 0.93 -5.54
CA LYS A 108 -6.32 0.02 -5.64
C LYS A 108 -6.00 -1.20 -6.50
N TRP A 109 -5.37 -1.00 -7.66
CA TRP A 109 -4.99 -2.08 -8.57
C TRP A 109 -4.07 -1.60 -9.69
N GLY A 110 -3.40 -2.53 -10.37
CA GLY A 110 -2.54 -2.14 -11.48
C GLY A 110 -1.74 -3.29 -12.09
N VAL A 111 -0.77 -2.93 -12.93
CA VAL A 111 0.23 -3.84 -13.51
C VAL A 111 1.60 -3.21 -13.28
N TYR A 112 2.24 -3.61 -12.20
CA TYR A 112 3.55 -3.11 -11.74
C TYR A 112 4.38 -4.30 -11.21
N PRO A 113 4.93 -5.14 -12.10
CA PRO A 113 5.69 -6.33 -11.69
C PRO A 113 6.95 -6.02 -10.88
N ASP A 114 7.55 -4.86 -11.10
CA ASP A 114 8.72 -4.40 -10.36
C ASP A 114 8.34 -3.38 -9.29
N ILE A 115 8.46 -3.79 -8.04
CA ILE A 115 8.24 -2.92 -6.87
C ILE A 115 9.53 -2.53 -6.17
N SER A 116 10.70 -2.75 -6.79
CA SER A 116 12.01 -2.48 -6.17
C SER A 116 12.17 -1.04 -5.69
N LYS A 117 11.59 -0.07 -6.41
CA LYS A 117 11.67 1.35 -6.05
C LYS A 117 10.91 1.72 -4.79
N LEU A 118 10.01 0.85 -4.27
CA LEU A 118 9.35 1.08 -2.97
C LEU A 118 10.35 1.31 -1.83
N GLU A 119 11.51 0.65 -1.87
CA GLU A 119 12.55 0.81 -0.84
C GLU A 119 13.03 2.25 -0.65
N LYS A 120 12.73 3.17 -1.59
CA LYS A 120 13.03 4.60 -1.46
C LYS A 120 12.07 5.35 -0.53
N LEU A 121 10.88 4.80 -0.27
CA LEU A 121 9.82 5.44 0.49
C LEU A 121 9.99 5.21 2.00
N GLN A 122 11.11 5.65 2.57
CA GLN A 122 11.47 5.35 3.95
C GLN A 122 10.59 6.02 5.02
N GLU A 123 9.83 7.08 4.66
CA GLU A 123 8.87 7.72 5.56
C GLU A 123 7.49 7.02 5.57
N LEU A 124 7.31 5.97 4.74
CA LEU A 124 6.02 5.32 4.55
C LEU A 124 5.58 4.59 5.83
N LYS A 125 4.37 4.89 6.29
CA LYS A 125 3.73 4.30 7.46
C LYS A 125 2.50 3.46 7.13
N TYR A 126 1.84 3.78 6.03
CA TYR A 126 0.70 3.03 5.51
C TYR A 126 0.91 2.68 4.04
N LEU A 127 0.77 1.40 3.72
CA LEU A 127 0.80 0.90 2.35
C LEU A 127 -0.38 -0.04 2.11
N HIS A 128 -1.26 0.33 1.18
CA HIS A 128 -2.16 -0.61 0.53
C HIS A 128 -1.69 -0.82 -0.91
N ILE A 129 -1.42 -2.07 -1.26
CA ILE A 129 -0.96 -2.44 -2.59
C ILE A 129 -1.87 -3.54 -3.16
N GLY A 130 -2.80 -3.11 -4.00
CA GLY A 130 -3.86 -3.95 -4.55
C GLY A 130 -3.47 -4.59 -5.87
N SER A 131 -4.03 -5.78 -6.11
CA SER A 131 -3.91 -6.54 -7.35
C SER A 131 -2.47 -6.79 -7.82
N GLY A 132 -1.56 -7.06 -6.88
CA GLY A 132 -0.13 -7.31 -7.14
C GLY A 132 0.19 -8.66 -7.78
N ARG A 133 -0.67 -9.14 -8.70
CA ARG A 133 -0.59 -10.47 -9.31
C ARG A 133 0.75 -10.77 -9.99
N SER A 134 1.42 -9.77 -10.52
CA SER A 134 2.68 -9.88 -11.23
C SER A 134 3.92 -9.67 -10.34
N VAL A 135 3.72 -9.28 -9.08
CA VAL A 135 4.82 -9.06 -8.14
C VAL A 135 5.37 -10.41 -7.68
N SER A 136 6.69 -10.56 -7.73
CA SER A 136 7.39 -11.82 -7.44
C SER A 136 8.34 -11.75 -6.24
N SER A 137 8.46 -10.60 -5.57
CA SER A 137 9.31 -10.44 -4.38
C SER A 137 8.72 -9.48 -3.37
N LEU A 138 8.80 -9.83 -2.08
CA LEU A 138 8.44 -8.97 -0.94
C LEU A 138 9.64 -8.19 -0.38
N GLU A 139 10.85 -8.42 -0.89
CA GLU A 139 12.04 -7.78 -0.37
C GLU A 139 11.95 -6.24 -0.31
N PRO A 140 11.43 -5.54 -1.36
CA PRO A 140 11.31 -4.09 -1.29
C PRO A 140 10.35 -3.62 -0.18
N ILE A 141 9.27 -4.35 0.07
CA ILE A 141 8.33 -4.05 1.15
C ILE A 141 8.99 -4.29 2.51
N SER A 142 9.77 -5.37 2.65
CA SER A 142 10.43 -5.74 3.91
C SER A 142 11.45 -4.71 4.40
N LYS A 143 11.89 -3.81 3.53
CA LYS A 143 12.84 -2.71 3.84
C LYS A 143 12.15 -1.41 4.30
N LEU A 144 10.82 -1.37 4.30
CA LEU A 144 10.05 -0.21 4.74
C LEU A 144 9.89 -0.23 6.27
N GLU A 145 10.98 0.04 6.98
CA GLU A 145 11.07 -0.17 8.43
C GLU A 145 10.04 0.63 9.26
N ASN A 146 9.56 1.75 8.71
CA ASN A 146 8.60 2.63 9.38
C ASN A 146 7.13 2.24 9.17
N LEU A 147 6.84 1.15 8.43
CA LEU A 147 5.46 0.71 8.20
C LEU A 147 4.75 0.35 9.51
N VAL A 148 3.55 0.92 9.67
CA VAL A 148 2.62 0.65 10.77
C VAL A 148 1.43 -0.18 10.29
N ALA A 149 0.96 0.06 9.06
CA ALA A 149 -0.12 -0.69 8.46
C ALA A 149 0.22 -1.11 7.02
N LEU A 150 0.02 -2.39 6.72
CA LEU A 150 0.27 -3.00 5.42
C LEU A 150 -0.93 -3.83 4.98
N SER A 151 -1.43 -3.57 3.79
CA SER A 151 -2.43 -4.40 3.12
C SER A 151 -1.91 -4.83 1.76
N ILE A 152 -1.83 -6.14 1.55
CA ILE A 152 -1.37 -6.79 0.31
C ILE A 152 -2.54 -7.59 -0.26
N GLU A 153 -2.90 -7.29 -1.52
CA GLU A 153 -3.97 -7.99 -2.22
C GLU A 153 -3.46 -8.70 -3.47
N ASN A 154 -3.85 -9.96 -3.62
CA ASN A 154 -3.69 -10.75 -4.85
C ASN A 154 -2.25 -10.96 -5.33
N PHE A 155 -1.28 -11.18 -4.43
CA PHE A 155 0.11 -11.48 -4.76
C PHE A 155 0.28 -12.97 -5.11
N GLN A 156 -0.16 -13.36 -6.30
CA GLN A 156 -0.28 -14.76 -6.74
C GLN A 156 1.07 -15.47 -7.04
N GLN A 157 2.16 -14.74 -7.16
CA GLN A 157 3.50 -15.31 -7.40
C GLN A 157 4.31 -15.47 -6.12
N ILE A 158 3.73 -15.12 -4.97
CA ILE A 158 4.38 -15.17 -3.67
C ILE A 158 3.60 -16.11 -2.76
N ASP A 159 4.29 -17.03 -2.13
CA ASP A 159 3.75 -17.95 -1.12
C ASP A 159 4.54 -17.87 0.20
N ASP A 160 5.79 -17.42 0.17
CA ASP A 160 6.61 -17.17 1.38
C ASP A 160 6.54 -15.68 1.79
N TYR A 161 5.87 -15.44 2.93
CA TYR A 161 5.71 -14.12 3.54
C TYR A 161 6.69 -13.86 4.69
N THR A 162 7.68 -14.74 4.88
CA THR A 162 8.71 -14.60 5.93
C THR A 162 9.44 -13.25 5.91
N PRO A 163 9.74 -12.62 4.75
CA PRO A 163 10.40 -11.30 4.72
C PRO A 163 9.65 -10.22 5.49
N LEU A 164 8.32 -10.30 5.62
CA LEU A 164 7.51 -9.34 6.37
C LEU A 164 7.84 -9.32 7.88
N ALA A 165 8.49 -10.36 8.42
CA ALA A 165 8.96 -10.38 9.79
C ALA A 165 9.99 -9.28 10.11
N ASN A 166 10.58 -8.64 9.10
CA ASN A 166 11.49 -7.52 9.25
C ASN A 166 10.78 -6.21 9.61
N LEU A 167 9.48 -6.12 9.40
CA LEU A 167 8.65 -4.94 9.68
C LEU A 167 8.36 -4.83 11.19
N LYS A 168 9.31 -4.29 11.96
CA LYS A 168 9.28 -4.30 13.42
C LYS A 168 8.22 -3.38 14.04
N HIS A 169 7.74 -2.39 13.29
CA HIS A 169 6.74 -1.42 13.74
C HIS A 169 5.32 -1.74 13.23
N LEU A 170 5.16 -2.84 12.48
CA LEU A 170 3.88 -3.18 11.88
C LEU A 170 2.85 -3.60 12.94
N GLU A 171 1.74 -2.87 12.99
CA GLU A 171 0.62 -3.11 13.91
C GLU A 171 -0.61 -3.71 13.22
N SER A 172 -0.81 -3.42 11.92
CA SER A 172 -1.89 -3.98 11.10
C SER A 172 -1.35 -4.64 9.85
N LEU A 173 -1.71 -5.90 9.62
CA LEU A 173 -1.33 -6.66 8.42
C LEU A 173 -2.56 -7.31 7.80
N ALA A 174 -2.84 -7.02 6.53
CA ALA A 174 -3.80 -7.76 5.71
C ALA A 174 -3.09 -8.53 4.60
N LEU A 175 -3.38 -9.81 4.48
CA LEU A 175 -3.00 -10.68 3.37
C LEU A 175 -4.29 -11.20 2.74
N GLU A 176 -4.59 -10.73 1.53
CA GLU A 176 -5.88 -10.97 0.90
C GLU A 176 -5.72 -11.49 -0.52
N GLY A 177 -6.58 -12.41 -0.90
CA GLY A 177 -6.75 -12.85 -2.28
C GLY A 177 -7.60 -11.84 -3.06
N ASP A 178 -7.88 -12.16 -4.33
CA ASP A 178 -8.74 -11.33 -5.17
C ASP A 178 -10.22 -11.56 -4.81
N PHE A 179 -10.88 -10.51 -4.35
CA PHE A 179 -12.29 -10.58 -3.98
C PHE A 179 -13.21 -10.56 -5.21
N ALA A 180 -12.82 -9.83 -6.26
CA ALA A 180 -13.66 -9.67 -7.45
C ALA A 180 -13.59 -10.87 -8.41
N ALA A 181 -12.45 -11.56 -8.46
CA ALA A 181 -12.26 -12.78 -9.21
C ALA A 181 -11.67 -13.84 -8.25
N PRO A 182 -12.48 -14.56 -7.46
CA PRO A 182 -12.06 -15.26 -6.26
C PRO A 182 -10.82 -16.16 -6.48
N LYS A 183 -9.66 -15.54 -6.38
CA LYS A 183 -8.36 -16.20 -6.42
C LYS A 183 -7.81 -16.24 -5.01
N ILE A 184 -7.74 -17.46 -4.51
CA ILE A 184 -7.23 -17.74 -3.17
C ILE A 184 -5.73 -17.44 -3.14
N LEU A 185 -5.32 -16.58 -2.23
CA LEU A 185 -3.92 -16.37 -1.89
C LEU A 185 -3.37 -17.62 -1.21
N LYS A 186 -2.21 -18.10 -1.64
CA LYS A 186 -1.53 -19.25 -1.03
C LYS A 186 -0.40 -18.74 -0.16
N VAL A 187 -0.33 -19.21 1.08
CA VAL A 187 0.71 -18.84 2.04
C VAL A 187 1.31 -20.12 2.60
N GLN A 188 2.62 -20.31 2.46
CA GLN A 188 3.30 -21.52 2.96
C GLN A 188 3.14 -21.69 4.47
N SER A 189 3.28 -20.59 5.21
CA SER A 189 3.22 -20.64 6.66
C SER A 189 2.96 -19.28 7.27
N LEU A 190 2.16 -19.23 8.34
CA LEU A 190 1.98 -18.03 9.17
C LEU A 190 2.99 -17.94 10.34
N ARG A 191 4.01 -18.81 10.37
CA ARG A 191 4.98 -18.83 11.49
C ARG A 191 5.78 -17.53 11.63
N PHE A 192 5.93 -16.75 10.56
CA PHE A 192 6.62 -15.45 10.58
C PHE A 192 5.94 -14.46 11.53
N LEU A 193 4.60 -14.55 11.72
CA LEU A 193 3.84 -13.65 12.60
C LEU A 193 4.36 -13.68 14.05
N ARG A 194 4.93 -14.80 14.52
CA ARG A 194 5.51 -14.89 15.88
C ARG A 194 6.66 -13.91 16.14
N HIS A 195 7.29 -13.41 15.07
CA HIS A 195 8.38 -12.45 15.15
C HIS A 195 7.91 -10.99 15.08
N MET A 196 6.64 -10.76 14.75
CA MET A 196 6.03 -9.44 14.62
C MET A 196 5.40 -9.00 15.95
N LYS A 197 6.23 -8.57 16.90
CA LYS A 197 5.83 -8.31 18.29
C LYS A 197 4.85 -7.15 18.45
N GLN A 198 4.84 -6.22 17.50
CA GLN A 198 3.94 -5.06 17.50
C GLN A 198 2.60 -5.32 16.83
N LEU A 199 2.45 -6.46 16.14
CA LEU A 199 1.21 -6.77 15.43
C LEU A 199 0.02 -6.86 16.40
N ARG A 200 -1.05 -6.14 16.08
CA ARG A 200 -2.30 -6.04 16.83
C ARG A 200 -3.49 -6.56 16.04
N PHE A 201 -3.45 -6.32 14.73
CA PHE A 201 -4.54 -6.68 13.83
C PHE A 201 -4.00 -7.49 12.66
N PHE A 202 -4.66 -8.59 12.37
CA PHE A 202 -4.34 -9.46 11.24
C PHE A 202 -5.61 -9.82 10.49
N SER A 203 -5.65 -9.49 9.19
CA SER A 203 -6.69 -9.89 8.25
C SER A 203 -6.15 -10.95 7.29
N PHE A 204 -6.89 -12.03 7.11
CA PHE A 204 -6.51 -13.14 6.23
C PHE A 204 -7.75 -13.61 5.48
N LEU A 205 -8.04 -12.93 4.35
CA LEU A 205 -9.28 -13.11 3.59
C LEU A 205 -9.00 -13.68 2.21
N THR A 206 -9.89 -14.56 1.73
CA THR A 206 -9.72 -15.24 0.44
C THR A 206 -8.32 -15.83 0.29
N ALA A 207 -7.82 -16.41 1.38
CA ALA A 207 -6.46 -16.91 1.51
C ALA A 207 -6.44 -18.27 2.23
N LYS A 208 -5.39 -19.06 2.01
CA LYS A 208 -5.18 -20.35 2.71
C LYS A 208 -3.71 -20.60 3.01
N VAL A 209 -3.45 -21.29 4.11
CA VAL A 209 -2.15 -21.89 4.40
C VAL A 209 -2.06 -23.23 3.67
N MET A 210 -0.90 -23.50 3.03
CA MET A 210 -0.64 -24.75 2.31
C MET A 210 -0.18 -25.87 3.23
#